data_207304654910b5f1259fcca579052ebd
#
_entry.id   207304654910b5f1259fcca579052ebd
#
_cell.length_a   1.000
_cell.length_b   1.000
_cell.length_c   1.000
_cell.angle_alpha   90.00
_cell.angle_beta   90.00
_cell.angle_gamma   90.00
#
_symmetry.space_group_name_H-M   'P 1'
#
loop_
_entity.id
_entity.type
_entity.pdbx_description
1 polymer ?
#
loop_
_entity_poly.entity_id
_entity_poly.type
_entity_poly.pdbx_seq_one_letter_code
_entity_poly.pdbx_strand_id
1 'polypeptide(L)'
;MSREMFSGNLRNRLHSDEWLIWQDQYEAKENLKYESLFALSNGYLGIRGSHEEGTKITLPYLYINGVFDKSETFMRELSTLPNWLGIRLYVEKELIGIEDCEILEFSRVLDMKGAFLGKRVRLKDSKGRETLIEGIRFVSRNNVHRMGIRLYVTPLNYSGIIEVESIIDGTIINF
;
A
#
# COMPACT_ATOMS: atom_id res chain seq x y z
N MET A 1 -0.03 19.58 -9.46
CA MET A 1 -0.40 18.48 -10.38
C MET A 1 -0.86 17.23 -9.65
N SER A 2 -0.17 16.79 -8.61
CA SER A 2 -0.49 15.51 -7.91
C SER A 2 -1.83 15.50 -7.17
N ARG A 3 -2.20 16.59 -6.50
CA ARG A 3 -3.43 16.67 -5.69
C ARG A 3 -4.71 16.56 -6.53
N GLU A 4 -4.72 17.07 -7.74
CA GLU A 4 -5.86 17.05 -8.66
C GLU A 4 -6.13 15.65 -9.24
N MET A 5 -5.15 14.77 -9.18
CA MET A 5 -5.29 13.39 -9.66
C MET A 5 -6.22 12.55 -8.79
N PHE A 6 -6.32 12.84 -7.48
CA PHE A 6 -7.18 12.07 -6.59
C PHE A 6 -8.66 12.40 -6.77
N SER A 7 -9.52 11.39 -6.62
CA SER A 7 -10.98 11.59 -6.61
C SER A 7 -11.40 12.55 -5.51
N GLY A 8 -12.58 13.17 -5.65
CA GLY A 8 -13.08 14.13 -4.66
C GLY A 8 -13.07 13.61 -3.23
N ASN A 9 -13.35 12.32 -3.03
CA ASN A 9 -13.35 11.70 -1.70
C ASN A 9 -11.98 11.67 -1.04
N LEU A 10 -10.90 11.41 -1.78
CA LEU A 10 -9.55 11.39 -1.25
C LEU A 10 -8.95 12.80 -1.24
N ARG A 11 -9.14 13.58 -2.30
CA ARG A 11 -8.66 14.96 -2.41
C ARG A 11 -9.10 15.83 -1.24
N ASN A 12 -10.37 15.72 -0.85
CA ASN A 12 -10.94 16.52 0.23
C ASN A 12 -10.43 16.16 1.62
N ARG A 13 -9.72 15.04 1.76
CA ARG A 13 -9.09 14.59 3.00
C ARG A 13 -7.66 15.06 3.16
N LEU A 14 -6.99 15.45 2.06
CA LEU A 14 -5.59 15.87 2.09
C LEU A 14 -5.46 17.22 2.79
N HIS A 15 -4.48 17.29 3.70
CA HIS A 15 -4.06 18.53 4.35
C HIS A 15 -3.24 19.43 3.40
N SER A 16 -2.74 20.56 3.89
CA SER A 16 -1.87 21.48 3.13
C SER A 16 -0.56 20.80 2.70
N ASP A 17 0.05 21.30 1.62
CA ASP A 17 1.15 20.63 0.93
C ASP A 17 2.41 20.46 1.81
N GLU A 18 2.62 21.28 2.82
CA GLU A 18 3.70 21.14 3.81
C GLU A 18 3.64 19.84 4.63
N TRP A 19 2.48 19.18 4.68
CA TRP A 19 2.25 17.92 5.38
C TRP A 19 2.25 16.70 4.48
N LEU A 20 2.49 16.89 3.17
CA LEU A 20 2.38 15.84 2.16
C LEU A 20 3.74 15.45 1.62
N ILE A 21 3.99 14.14 1.58
CA ILE A 21 5.12 13.56 0.83
C ILE A 21 4.54 12.81 -0.35
N TRP A 22 5.03 13.12 -1.55
CA TRP A 22 4.52 12.58 -2.81
C TRP A 22 5.49 11.62 -3.46
N GLN A 23 4.92 10.63 -4.14
CA GLN A 23 5.57 9.80 -5.14
C GLN A 23 4.69 9.79 -6.38
N ASP A 24 5.12 10.44 -7.46
CA ASP A 24 4.33 10.62 -8.68
C ASP A 24 4.68 9.63 -9.80
N GLN A 25 5.67 8.76 -9.57
CA GLN A 25 6.09 7.73 -10.51
C GLN A 25 6.45 6.45 -9.77
N TYR A 26 6.14 5.31 -10.38
CA TYR A 26 6.61 4.02 -9.91
C TYR A 26 7.93 3.65 -10.58
N GLU A 27 8.96 3.43 -9.77
CA GLU A 27 10.23 2.86 -10.20
C GLU A 27 10.60 1.71 -9.26
N ALA A 28 10.68 0.50 -9.79
CA ALA A 28 10.91 -0.71 -8.98
C ALA A 28 12.19 -0.62 -8.12
N LYS A 29 13.27 -0.02 -8.64
CA LYS A 29 14.54 0.18 -7.91
C LYS A 29 14.43 1.13 -6.71
N GLU A 30 13.47 2.06 -6.72
CA GLU A 30 13.23 3.02 -5.63
C GLU A 30 12.20 2.53 -4.62
N ASN A 31 11.58 1.36 -4.88
CA ASN A 31 10.44 0.89 -4.09
C ASN A 31 10.76 0.77 -2.59
N LEU A 32 11.88 0.16 -2.23
CA LEU A 32 12.28 -0.01 -0.82
C LEU A 32 12.48 1.33 -0.09
N LYS A 33 12.96 2.38 -0.79
CA LYS A 33 13.08 3.73 -0.25
C LYS A 33 11.71 4.31 0.07
N TYR A 34 10.76 4.23 -0.88
CA TYR A 34 9.41 4.73 -0.65
C TYR A 34 8.63 3.89 0.36
N GLU A 35 8.86 2.59 0.45
CA GLU A 35 8.31 1.77 1.53
C GLU A 35 8.73 2.25 2.92
N SER A 36 9.97 2.72 3.06
CA SER A 36 10.48 3.29 4.31
C SER A 36 9.91 4.69 4.57
N LEU A 37 9.89 5.57 3.55
CA LEU A 37 9.38 6.93 3.66
C LEU A 37 7.88 6.97 3.99
N PHE A 38 7.11 6.01 3.47
CA PHE A 38 5.67 5.92 3.63
C PHE A 38 5.23 5.00 4.76
N ALA A 39 6.14 4.71 5.69
CA ALA A 39 5.81 3.92 6.87
C ALA A 39 4.78 4.64 7.75
N LEU A 40 3.84 3.87 8.30
CA LEU A 40 2.82 4.34 9.23
C LEU A 40 3.00 3.67 10.58
N SER A 41 2.85 4.44 11.67
CA SER A 41 2.94 3.91 13.01
C SER A 41 2.06 4.70 13.98
N ASN A 42 1.65 4.03 15.08
CA ASN A 42 0.92 4.65 16.18
C ASN A 42 1.62 4.48 17.53
N GLY A 43 2.88 3.99 17.53
CA GLY A 43 3.65 3.69 18.75
C GLY A 43 3.47 2.25 19.24
N TYR A 44 2.41 1.55 18.88
CA TYR A 44 2.18 0.12 19.14
C TYR A 44 2.42 -0.72 17.89
N LEU A 45 1.81 -0.36 16.78
CA LEU A 45 1.99 -0.98 15.46
C LEU A 45 2.83 -0.10 14.56
N GLY A 46 3.69 -0.70 13.77
CA GLY A 46 4.43 -0.05 12.68
C GLY A 46 4.40 -0.89 11.43
N ILE A 47 4.08 -0.27 10.28
CA ILE A 47 3.99 -0.95 9.00
C ILE A 47 4.70 -0.14 7.93
N ARG A 48 5.46 -0.82 7.06
CA ARG A 48 6.09 -0.19 5.90
C ARG A 48 5.05 0.18 4.84
N GLY A 49 5.41 1.14 4.00
CA GLY A 49 4.59 1.61 2.91
C GLY A 49 4.61 0.70 1.66
N SER A 50 4.64 -0.62 1.83
CA SER A 50 4.62 -1.58 0.73
C SER A 50 3.32 -1.51 -0.06
N HIS A 51 3.34 -1.94 -1.32
CA HIS A 51 2.14 -2.01 -2.15
C HIS A 51 1.26 -3.21 -1.75
N GLU A 52 -0.05 -3.02 -1.80
CA GLU A 52 -1.03 -4.04 -1.43
C GLU A 52 -0.98 -5.26 -2.36
N GLU A 53 -0.80 -5.04 -3.65
CA GLU A 53 -0.68 -6.09 -4.66
C GLU A 53 0.65 -6.87 -4.58
N GLY A 54 1.59 -6.37 -3.78
CA GLY A 54 2.96 -6.86 -3.74
C GLY A 54 3.78 -6.39 -4.94
N THR A 55 5.09 -6.50 -4.82
CA THR A 55 6.05 -6.21 -5.90
C THR A 55 7.24 -7.15 -5.75
N LYS A 56 8.01 -7.38 -6.82
CA LYS A 56 9.19 -8.26 -6.79
C LYS A 56 10.25 -7.81 -5.80
N ILE A 57 10.38 -6.49 -5.61
CA ILE A 57 11.31 -5.88 -4.67
C ILE A 57 10.49 -5.20 -3.58
N THR A 58 10.20 -5.93 -2.49
CA THR A 58 9.39 -5.43 -1.37
C THR A 58 9.84 -6.04 -0.05
N LEU A 59 9.63 -5.30 1.03
CA LEU A 59 9.81 -5.75 2.42
C LEU A 59 8.56 -5.35 3.21
N PRO A 60 7.47 -6.11 3.12
CA PRO A 60 6.17 -5.73 3.70
C PRO A 60 6.13 -5.98 5.22
N TYR A 61 7.10 -5.43 5.95
CA TYR A 61 7.24 -5.67 7.38
C TYR A 61 6.19 -4.95 8.19
N LEU A 62 5.62 -5.71 9.10
CA LEU A 62 4.76 -5.25 10.18
C LEU A 62 5.43 -5.58 11.51
N TYR A 63 5.47 -4.61 12.42
CA TYR A 63 6.05 -4.76 13.75
C TYR A 63 5.05 -4.38 14.82
N ILE A 64 5.15 -5.06 15.97
CA ILE A 64 4.49 -4.67 17.22
C ILE A 64 5.60 -4.30 18.22
N ASN A 65 5.47 -3.13 18.83
CA ASN A 65 6.39 -2.68 19.86
C ASN A 65 6.42 -3.66 21.03
N GLY A 66 7.63 -4.07 21.42
CA GLY A 66 7.84 -5.02 22.53
C GLY A 66 7.80 -6.50 22.10
N VAL A 67 7.56 -6.83 20.83
CA VAL A 67 7.63 -8.20 20.32
C VAL A 67 8.99 -8.43 19.68
N PHE A 68 9.80 -9.25 20.34
CA PHE A 68 11.17 -9.55 19.92
C PHE A 68 11.35 -11.06 19.75
N ASP A 69 12.15 -11.41 18.77
CA ASP A 69 12.67 -12.77 18.61
C ASP A 69 14.10 -12.84 19.18
N LYS A 70 14.52 -14.08 19.49
CA LYS A 70 15.88 -14.35 19.93
C LYS A 70 16.65 -14.95 18.77
N SER A 71 17.54 -14.15 18.18
CA SER A 71 18.42 -14.66 17.14
C SER A 71 19.43 -15.67 17.71
N GLU A 72 20.02 -16.49 16.87
CA GLU A 72 21.09 -17.43 17.23
C GLU A 72 22.32 -16.71 17.81
N THR A 73 22.49 -15.44 17.48
CA THR A 73 23.58 -14.56 17.95
C THR A 73 23.33 -13.92 19.32
N PHE A 74 22.28 -14.33 20.06
CA PHE A 74 21.85 -13.76 21.35
C PHE A 74 21.39 -12.29 21.30
N MET A 75 21.36 -11.64 20.15
CA MET A 75 20.75 -10.33 20.02
C MET A 75 19.23 -10.47 19.94
N ARG A 76 18.53 -9.55 20.61
CA ARG A 76 17.08 -9.45 20.46
C ARG A 76 16.78 -8.62 19.21
N GLU A 77 16.03 -9.18 18.30
CA GLU A 77 15.60 -8.52 17.08
C GLU A 77 14.10 -8.27 17.14
N LEU A 78 13.67 -7.14 16.56
CA LEU A 78 12.25 -6.84 16.45
C LEU A 78 11.63 -7.84 15.49
N SER A 79 10.65 -8.61 15.96
CA SER A 79 10.03 -9.68 15.17
C SER A 79 9.10 -9.11 14.13
N THR A 80 9.26 -9.54 12.86
CA THR A 80 8.27 -9.27 11.81
C THR A 80 7.04 -10.13 12.03
N LEU A 81 5.87 -9.56 11.78
CA LEU A 81 4.59 -10.25 11.90
C LEU A 81 4.00 -10.56 10.51
N PRO A 82 3.02 -11.47 10.43
CA PRO A 82 2.36 -11.80 9.18
C PRO A 82 1.92 -10.56 8.39
N ASN A 83 2.22 -10.56 7.09
CA ASN A 83 1.80 -9.48 6.21
C ASN A 83 0.30 -9.58 5.92
N TRP A 84 -0.47 -8.60 6.36
CA TRP A 84 -1.92 -8.52 6.16
C TRP A 84 -2.30 -7.60 4.98
N LEU A 85 -1.32 -6.94 4.35
CA LEU A 85 -1.56 -5.98 3.28
C LEU A 85 -2.01 -6.62 1.97
N GLY A 86 -1.76 -7.93 1.80
CA GLY A 86 -1.96 -8.58 0.53
C GLY A 86 -3.38 -8.44 -0.01
N ILE A 87 -3.53 -7.69 -1.11
CA ILE A 87 -4.77 -7.57 -1.88
C ILE A 87 -4.43 -7.79 -3.34
N ARG A 88 -4.93 -8.88 -3.90
CA ARG A 88 -4.84 -9.16 -5.34
C ARG A 88 -6.17 -8.86 -6.01
N LEU A 89 -6.09 -8.24 -7.16
CA LEU A 89 -7.24 -7.92 -7.99
C LEU A 89 -7.17 -8.71 -9.29
N TYR A 90 -8.30 -9.31 -9.68
CA TYR A 90 -8.42 -10.00 -10.95
C TYR A 90 -9.58 -9.42 -11.74
N VAL A 91 -9.39 -9.22 -13.02
CA VAL A 91 -10.44 -8.84 -13.99
C VAL A 91 -10.62 -10.00 -14.95
N GLU A 92 -11.80 -10.64 -14.92
CA GLU A 92 -12.07 -11.84 -15.74
C GLU A 92 -10.97 -12.91 -15.53
N LYS A 93 -10.58 -13.17 -14.27
CA LYS A 93 -9.55 -14.11 -13.83
C LYS A 93 -8.10 -13.75 -14.18
N GLU A 94 -7.86 -12.58 -14.77
CA GLU A 94 -6.51 -12.09 -15.04
C GLU A 94 -6.05 -11.15 -13.94
N LEU A 95 -4.89 -11.44 -13.37
CA LEU A 95 -4.28 -10.61 -12.33
C LEU A 95 -3.98 -9.20 -12.88
N ILE A 96 -4.34 -8.19 -12.11
CA ILE A 96 -4.00 -6.79 -12.39
C ILE A 96 -3.20 -6.20 -11.25
N GLY A 97 -2.06 -5.62 -11.57
CA GLY A 97 -1.15 -5.00 -10.61
C GLY A 97 -0.14 -4.11 -11.31
N ILE A 98 0.62 -3.36 -10.52
CA ILE A 98 1.62 -2.40 -11.05
C ILE A 98 2.78 -3.07 -11.79
N GLU A 99 3.03 -4.37 -11.58
CA GLU A 99 4.05 -5.14 -12.29
C GLU A 99 3.50 -6.03 -13.40
N ASP A 100 2.16 -6.15 -13.49
CA ASP A 100 1.47 -7.01 -14.45
C ASP A 100 0.85 -6.22 -15.61
N CYS A 101 0.66 -4.91 -15.43
CA CYS A 101 -0.04 -4.03 -16.34
C CYS A 101 0.79 -2.81 -16.77
N GLU A 102 0.40 -2.16 -17.84
CA GLU A 102 0.90 -0.84 -18.21
C GLU A 102 0.36 0.20 -17.21
N ILE A 103 1.26 0.97 -16.58
CA ILE A 103 0.89 2.04 -15.65
C ILE A 103 0.63 3.31 -16.47
N LEU A 104 -0.62 3.75 -16.54
CA LEU A 104 -1.02 4.99 -17.22
C LEU A 104 -0.92 6.20 -16.30
N GLU A 105 -1.29 6.04 -15.04
CA GLU A 105 -1.19 7.06 -13.99
C GLU A 105 -0.73 6.40 -12.69
N PHE A 106 0.12 7.08 -11.95
CA PHE A 106 0.59 6.63 -10.63
C PHE A 106 0.79 7.82 -9.71
N SER A 107 0.24 7.73 -8.51
CA SER A 107 0.55 8.66 -7.44
C SER A 107 0.31 8.01 -6.08
N ARG A 108 1.23 8.25 -5.14
CA ARG A 108 1.06 7.96 -3.72
C ARG A 108 1.34 9.21 -2.92
N VAL A 109 0.66 9.34 -1.80
CA VAL A 109 0.82 10.47 -0.89
C VAL A 109 0.78 10.01 0.56
N LEU A 110 1.80 10.34 1.32
CA LEU A 110 1.75 10.29 2.77
C LEU A 110 1.26 11.63 3.28
N ASP A 111 0.08 11.65 3.89
CA ASP A 111 -0.42 12.79 4.64
C ASP A 111 -0.01 12.62 6.12
N MET A 112 1.05 13.32 6.52
CA MET A 112 1.61 13.21 7.88
C MET A 112 0.67 13.80 8.94
N LYS A 113 -0.12 14.81 8.61
CA LYS A 113 -1.09 15.41 9.53
C LYS A 113 -2.34 14.56 9.66
N GLY A 114 -2.81 14.00 8.55
CA GLY A 114 -3.94 13.07 8.51
C GLY A 114 -3.57 11.66 8.96
N ALA A 115 -2.26 11.35 9.03
CA ALA A 115 -1.70 10.05 9.40
C ALA A 115 -2.26 8.91 8.53
N PHE A 116 -2.27 9.09 7.22
CA PHE A 116 -2.66 8.06 6.26
C PHE A 116 -1.80 8.07 5.01
N LEU A 117 -1.76 6.93 4.34
CA LEU A 117 -1.15 6.75 3.04
C LEU A 117 -2.26 6.63 1.99
N GLY A 118 -2.28 7.56 1.03
CA GLY A 118 -3.14 7.52 -0.14
C GLY A 118 -2.43 6.93 -1.35
N LYS A 119 -3.17 6.25 -2.21
CA LYS A 119 -2.70 5.68 -3.47
C LYS A 119 -3.73 5.91 -4.57
N ARG A 120 -3.25 6.24 -5.77
CA ARG A 120 -4.03 6.28 -7.00
C ARG A 120 -3.20 5.70 -8.13
N VAL A 121 -3.73 4.70 -8.81
CA VAL A 121 -3.08 4.06 -9.94
C VAL A 121 -4.13 3.79 -11.01
N ARG A 122 -3.83 4.14 -12.27
CA ARG A 122 -4.59 3.73 -13.43
C ARG A 122 -3.76 2.75 -14.24
N LEU A 123 -4.30 1.55 -14.39
CA LEU A 123 -3.64 0.43 -15.03
C LEU A 123 -4.37 0.07 -16.31
N LYS A 124 -3.60 -0.38 -17.31
CA LYS A 124 -4.13 -0.96 -18.54
C LYS A 124 -3.56 -2.35 -18.73
N ASP A 125 -4.42 -3.33 -18.80
CA ASP A 125 -4.03 -4.72 -19.00
C ASP A 125 -3.73 -5.06 -20.48
N SER A 126 -3.31 -6.29 -20.73
CA SER A 126 -2.94 -6.79 -22.05
C SER A 126 -4.10 -6.80 -23.05
N LYS A 127 -5.35 -6.73 -22.57
CA LYS A 127 -6.57 -6.67 -23.40
C LYS A 127 -7.06 -5.22 -23.63
N GLY A 128 -6.31 -4.23 -23.12
CA GLY A 128 -6.66 -2.82 -23.25
C GLY A 128 -7.73 -2.34 -22.28
N ARG A 129 -8.08 -3.15 -21.26
CA ARG A 129 -9.02 -2.76 -20.21
C ARG A 129 -8.31 -1.84 -19.21
N GLU A 130 -8.95 -0.74 -18.89
CA GLU A 130 -8.42 0.27 -17.99
C GLU A 130 -9.14 0.25 -16.67
N THR A 131 -8.36 0.08 -15.58
CA THR A 131 -8.85 0.04 -14.21
C THR A 131 -8.21 1.14 -13.40
N LEU A 132 -9.03 1.94 -12.72
CA LEU A 132 -8.56 2.89 -11.71
C LEU A 132 -8.66 2.27 -10.33
N ILE A 133 -7.57 2.31 -9.60
CA ILE A 133 -7.46 1.82 -8.22
C ILE A 133 -7.08 3.01 -7.33
N GLU A 134 -7.92 3.31 -6.34
CA GLU A 134 -7.63 4.31 -5.32
C GLU A 134 -7.72 3.65 -3.94
N GLY A 135 -6.80 4.00 -3.05
CA GLY A 135 -6.73 3.41 -1.72
C GLY A 135 -6.32 4.40 -0.64
N ILE A 136 -6.78 4.13 0.58
CA ILE A 136 -6.31 4.78 1.80
C ILE A 136 -5.94 3.70 2.79
N ARG A 137 -4.74 3.84 3.39
CA ARG A 137 -4.26 3.00 4.48
C ARG A 137 -3.95 3.84 5.70
N PHE A 138 -4.29 3.36 6.88
CA PHE A 138 -3.99 4.03 8.14
C PHE A 138 -3.72 3.04 9.27
N VAL A 139 -3.02 3.53 10.28
CA VAL A 139 -2.83 2.85 11.58
C VAL A 139 -3.49 3.73 12.65
N SER A 140 -4.47 3.17 13.37
CA SER A 140 -5.33 3.96 14.26
C SER A 140 -4.60 4.39 15.53
N ARG A 141 -4.70 5.67 15.90
CA ARG A 141 -4.26 6.18 17.20
C ARG A 141 -5.31 6.03 18.29
N ASN A 142 -6.58 6.05 17.93
CA ASN A 142 -7.68 5.92 18.89
C ASN A 142 -7.82 4.48 19.43
N ASN A 143 -7.54 3.49 18.58
CA ASN A 143 -7.44 2.10 18.97
C ASN A 143 -6.14 1.54 18.38
N VAL A 144 -5.11 1.43 19.23
CA VAL A 144 -3.75 1.09 18.80
C VAL A 144 -3.60 -0.29 18.18
N HIS A 145 -4.57 -1.18 18.39
CA HIS A 145 -4.61 -2.52 17.83
C HIS A 145 -5.29 -2.59 16.45
N ARG A 146 -5.70 -1.45 15.88
CA ARG A 146 -6.41 -1.40 14.60
C ARG A 146 -5.62 -0.68 13.54
N MET A 147 -5.66 -1.26 12.36
CA MET A 147 -5.25 -0.66 11.11
C MET A 147 -6.26 -1.00 10.03
N GLY A 148 -6.27 -0.26 8.94
CA GLY A 148 -7.26 -0.49 7.90
C GLY A 148 -6.80 -0.02 6.54
N ILE A 149 -7.36 -0.68 5.52
CA ILE A 149 -7.27 -0.29 4.12
C ILE A 149 -8.69 -0.09 3.61
N ARG A 150 -8.91 0.98 2.88
CA ARG A 150 -10.10 1.17 2.04
C ARG A 150 -9.64 1.25 0.60
N LEU A 151 -10.24 0.43 -0.24
CA LEU A 151 -9.92 0.36 -1.66
C LEU A 151 -11.17 0.68 -2.49
N TYR A 152 -10.96 1.43 -3.56
CA TYR A 152 -11.93 1.69 -4.62
C TYR A 152 -11.35 1.17 -5.92
N VAL A 153 -12.12 0.34 -6.62
CA VAL A 153 -11.74 -0.21 -7.91
C VAL A 153 -12.81 0.19 -8.92
N THR A 154 -12.41 0.92 -9.95
CA THR A 154 -13.32 1.48 -10.95
C THR A 154 -12.92 1.01 -12.34
N PRO A 155 -13.73 0.20 -13.02
CA PRO A 155 -13.54 -0.09 -14.44
C PRO A 155 -13.85 1.18 -15.24
N LEU A 156 -12.95 1.57 -16.16
CA LEU A 156 -13.10 2.81 -16.93
C LEU A 156 -13.69 2.60 -18.32
N ASN A 157 -13.34 1.53 -19.01
CA ASN A 157 -13.72 1.26 -20.39
C ASN A 157 -14.24 -0.14 -20.65
N TYR A 158 -14.58 -0.88 -19.59
CA TYR A 158 -15.10 -2.24 -19.68
C TYR A 158 -16.19 -2.49 -18.63
N SER A 159 -16.91 -3.59 -18.81
CA SER A 159 -17.79 -4.21 -17.81
C SER A 159 -17.41 -5.67 -17.67
N GLY A 160 -17.40 -6.19 -16.45
CA GLY A 160 -16.99 -7.56 -16.20
C GLY A 160 -16.88 -7.88 -14.70
N ILE A 161 -16.46 -9.10 -14.41
CA ILE A 161 -16.27 -9.56 -13.05
C ILE A 161 -14.92 -9.07 -12.52
N ILE A 162 -14.95 -8.42 -11.36
CA ILE A 162 -13.76 -8.07 -10.59
C ILE A 162 -13.73 -8.94 -9.35
N GLU A 163 -12.68 -9.75 -9.20
CA GLU A 163 -12.45 -10.57 -8.02
C GLU A 163 -11.40 -9.89 -7.14
N VAL A 164 -11.64 -9.88 -5.83
CA VAL A 164 -10.71 -9.32 -4.84
C VAL A 164 -10.31 -10.43 -3.89
N GLU A 165 -9.02 -10.72 -3.84
CA GLU A 165 -8.43 -11.68 -2.91
C GLU A 165 -7.70 -10.92 -1.80
N SER A 166 -8.11 -11.12 -0.54
CA SER A 166 -7.41 -10.60 0.63
C SER A 166 -6.55 -11.70 1.26
N ILE A 167 -5.28 -11.41 1.47
CA ILE A 167 -4.27 -12.39 1.87
C ILE A 167 -3.63 -11.95 3.18
N ILE A 168 -3.48 -12.90 4.11
CA ILE A 168 -2.58 -12.77 5.27
C ILE A 168 -1.43 -13.75 5.04
N ASP A 169 -0.26 -13.22 4.76
CA ASP A 169 0.94 -14.01 4.50
C ASP A 169 1.75 -14.17 5.79
N GLY A 170 1.79 -15.40 6.31
CA GLY A 170 2.57 -15.78 7.47
C GLY A 170 3.95 -16.36 7.15
N THR A 171 4.37 -16.37 5.88
CA THR A 171 5.67 -16.93 5.47
C THR A 171 6.82 -15.93 5.57
N ILE A 172 6.56 -14.73 6.07
CA ILE A 172 7.57 -13.69 6.28
C ILE A 172 8.52 -14.13 7.40
N ILE A 173 9.81 -14.02 7.12
CA ILE A 173 10.89 -14.36 8.06
C ILE A 173 11.66 -13.10 8.47
N ASN A 174 12.24 -13.11 9.67
CA ASN A 174 13.27 -12.15 10.08
C ASN A 174 14.58 -12.45 9.34
N PHE A 175 15.31 -11.40 8.98
CA PHE A 175 16.64 -11.53 8.40
C PHE A 175 17.70 -11.18 9.41
#